data_4b1621dd6f24f059b746a1ea874bd8d2
#
_entry.id   4b1621dd6f24f059b746a1ea874bd8d2
#
_cell.length_a   1.000
_cell.length_b   1.000
_cell.length_c   1.000
_cell.angle_alpha   90.00
_cell.angle_beta   90.00
_cell.angle_gamma   90.00
#
_symmetry.space_group_name_H-M   'P 1'
#
loop_
_entity.id
_entity.type
_entity.pdbx_description
1 polymer ?
#
loop_
_entity_poly.entity_id
_entity_poly.type
_entity_poly.pdbx_seq_one_letter_code
_entity_poly.pdbx_strand_id
1 'polypeptide(L)'
;MYEQRLPIEEWKAKKQAELKETIAAQRSALQEVVQDGQRLADYLYGRGRLGSHITSGNAALVLQTLPQARAVLTAKDWDKFGRRVNKGAKGIPQLVRVNGYYNVGSIFDVSMTYGNKPYPIPEIKPEQMDKAIKELERLSPVNIIFQNEGVV
;
A
#
# COMPACT_ATOMS: atom_id res chain seq x y z
N MET A 1 24.90 19.97 13.17
CA MET A 1 25.76 18.80 12.96
C MET A 1 25.57 18.38 11.51
N TYR A 2 26.60 18.58 10.67
CA TYR A 2 26.56 18.12 9.29
C TYR A 2 26.73 16.60 9.30
N GLU A 3 25.72 15.85 8.85
CA GLU A 3 25.90 14.43 8.56
C GLU A 3 27.05 14.30 7.55
N GLN A 4 28.12 13.62 7.92
CA GLN A 4 29.22 13.33 7.00
C GLN A 4 28.63 12.52 5.84
N ARG A 5 28.71 13.10 4.64
CA ARG A 5 28.32 12.40 3.41
C ARG A 5 29.19 11.16 3.25
N LEU A 6 28.58 10.00 3.19
CA LEU A 6 29.30 8.76 2.90
C LEU A 6 30.07 8.87 1.58
N PRO A 7 31.24 8.25 1.47
CA PRO A 7 31.92 8.08 0.19
C PRO A 7 30.98 7.50 -0.87
N ILE A 8 31.14 7.92 -2.11
CA ILE A 8 30.24 7.56 -3.22
C ILE A 8 30.06 6.04 -3.37
N GLU A 9 31.13 5.27 -3.21
CA GLU A 9 31.09 3.81 -3.34
C GLU A 9 30.34 3.14 -2.18
N GLU A 10 30.52 3.64 -0.97
CA GLU A 10 29.75 3.16 0.20
C GLU A 10 28.28 3.52 0.08
N TRP A 11 27.95 4.71 -0.42
CA TRP A 11 26.58 5.11 -0.67
C TRP A 11 25.91 4.23 -1.72
N LYS A 12 26.60 3.93 -2.83
CA LYS A 12 26.10 3.02 -3.87
C LYS A 12 25.87 1.61 -3.33
N ALA A 13 26.84 1.07 -2.57
CA ALA A 13 26.72 -0.25 -1.96
C ALA A 13 25.52 -0.32 -1.01
N LYS A 14 25.33 0.72 -0.18
CA LYS A 14 24.17 0.84 0.72
C LYS A 14 22.85 0.85 -0.05
N LYS A 15 22.75 1.64 -1.12
CA LYS A 15 21.53 1.72 -1.94
C LYS A 15 21.23 0.40 -2.66
N GLN A 16 22.26 -0.30 -3.11
CA GLN A 16 22.07 -1.62 -3.73
C GLN A 16 21.64 -2.68 -2.72
N ALA A 17 22.17 -2.64 -1.50
CA ALA A 17 21.74 -3.51 -0.41
C ALA A 17 20.28 -3.26 -0.03
N GLU A 18 19.89 -1.99 0.16
CA GLU A 18 18.52 -1.57 0.45
C GLU A 18 17.53 -2.05 -0.64
N LEU A 19 17.91 -1.95 -1.91
CA LEU A 19 17.09 -2.43 -3.03
C LEU A 19 16.90 -3.96 -2.99
N LYS A 20 17.98 -4.70 -2.77
CA LYS A 20 17.91 -6.18 -2.66
C LYS A 20 17.04 -6.62 -1.48
N GLU A 21 17.20 -5.96 -0.34
CA GLU A 21 16.40 -6.24 0.86
C GLU A 21 14.91 -5.96 0.62
N THR A 22 14.59 -4.83 0.00
CA THR A 22 13.20 -4.48 -0.31
C THR A 22 12.55 -5.46 -1.30
N ILE A 23 13.30 -5.92 -2.32
CA ILE A 23 12.82 -6.95 -3.27
C ILE A 23 12.57 -8.27 -2.53
N ALA A 24 13.48 -8.69 -1.66
CA ALA A 24 13.32 -9.92 -0.88
C ALA A 24 12.11 -9.83 0.06
N ALA A 25 11.95 -8.70 0.74
CA ALA A 25 10.81 -8.46 1.61
C ALA A 25 9.47 -8.49 0.86
N GLN A 26 9.39 -7.89 -0.33
CA GLN A 26 8.17 -7.98 -1.17
C GLN A 26 7.84 -9.42 -1.58
N ARG A 27 8.84 -10.19 -1.96
CA ARG A 27 8.63 -11.61 -2.32
C ARG A 27 8.11 -12.41 -1.13
N SER A 28 8.73 -12.23 0.04
CA SER A 28 8.29 -12.88 1.27
C SER A 28 6.86 -12.50 1.62
N ALA A 29 6.53 -11.20 1.59
CA ALA A 29 5.18 -10.73 1.87
C ALA A 29 4.12 -11.32 0.93
N LEU A 30 4.42 -11.39 -0.38
CA LEU A 30 3.52 -12.01 -1.35
C LEU A 30 3.39 -13.53 -1.17
N GLN A 31 4.48 -14.21 -0.80
CA GLN A 31 4.42 -15.64 -0.49
C GLN A 31 3.55 -15.92 0.73
N GLU A 32 3.60 -15.08 1.75
CA GLU A 32 2.75 -15.21 2.94
C GLU A 32 1.27 -15.00 2.60
N VAL A 33 0.94 -14.07 1.71
CA VAL A 33 -0.44 -13.81 1.27
C VAL A 33 -1.11 -15.05 0.67
N VAL A 34 -0.36 -15.87 -0.07
CA VAL A 34 -0.92 -17.04 -0.78
C VAL A 34 -0.84 -18.35 0.01
N GLN A 35 -0.40 -18.30 1.27
CA GLN A 35 -0.26 -19.52 2.10
C GLN A 35 -1.61 -20.10 2.51
N ASP A 36 -2.60 -19.27 2.75
CA ASP A 36 -3.95 -19.71 3.12
C ASP A 36 -5.01 -18.72 2.62
N GLY A 37 -6.27 -19.18 2.57
CA GLY A 37 -7.40 -18.41 2.06
C GLY A 37 -7.71 -17.17 2.89
N GLN A 38 -7.52 -17.22 4.21
CA GLN A 38 -7.80 -16.07 5.08
C GLN A 38 -6.80 -14.95 4.84
N ARG A 39 -5.52 -15.26 4.74
CA ARG A 39 -4.48 -14.26 4.42
C ARG A 39 -4.69 -13.62 3.06
N LEU A 40 -5.11 -14.43 2.08
CA LEU A 40 -5.45 -13.90 0.76
C LEU A 40 -6.66 -12.97 0.83
N ALA A 41 -7.70 -13.33 1.55
CA ALA A 41 -8.89 -12.49 1.75
C ALA A 41 -8.53 -11.16 2.43
N ASP A 42 -7.75 -11.21 3.50
CA ASP A 42 -7.29 -10.02 4.24
C ASP A 42 -6.46 -9.09 3.34
N TYR A 43 -5.57 -9.68 2.53
CA TYR A 43 -4.79 -8.92 1.55
C TYR A 43 -5.67 -8.26 0.49
N LEU A 44 -6.61 -8.99 -0.09
CA LEU A 44 -7.50 -8.45 -1.13
C LEU A 44 -8.37 -7.32 -0.57
N TYR A 45 -8.88 -7.48 0.64
CA TYR A 45 -9.64 -6.43 1.33
C TYR A 45 -8.78 -5.19 1.61
N GLY A 46 -7.57 -5.37 2.15
CA GLY A 46 -6.61 -4.29 2.37
C GLY A 46 -6.18 -3.63 1.07
N ARG A 47 -5.94 -4.42 0.03
CA ARG A 47 -5.58 -3.95 -1.30
C ARG A 47 -6.66 -3.04 -1.91
N GLY A 48 -7.93 -3.39 -1.72
CA GLY A 48 -9.07 -2.58 -2.15
C GLY A 48 -9.09 -1.21 -1.47
N ARG A 49 -8.77 -1.14 -0.17
CA ARG A 49 -8.68 0.13 0.57
C ARG A 49 -7.54 1.02 0.08
N LEU A 50 -6.38 0.44 -0.24
CA LEU A 50 -5.20 1.20 -0.68
C LEU A 50 -5.35 1.78 -2.09
N GLY A 51 -6.26 1.25 -2.90
CA GLY A 51 -6.51 1.71 -4.26
C GLY A 51 -5.52 1.16 -5.30
N SER A 52 -5.74 1.52 -6.56
CA SER A 52 -5.03 0.96 -7.73
C SER A 52 -3.66 1.58 -8.00
N HIS A 53 -3.32 2.70 -7.36
CA HIS A 53 -2.05 3.41 -7.60
C HIS A 53 -0.82 2.73 -6.99
N ILE A 54 -1.02 1.74 -6.13
CA ILE A 54 0.07 0.97 -5.50
C ILE A 54 0.19 -0.41 -6.16
N THR A 55 1.41 -0.86 -6.42
CA THR A 55 1.64 -2.20 -6.97
C THR A 55 1.35 -3.30 -5.95
N SER A 56 1.08 -4.51 -6.42
CA SER A 56 0.75 -5.64 -5.53
C SER A 56 1.86 -5.94 -4.50
N GLY A 57 3.13 -5.90 -4.91
CA GLY A 57 4.25 -6.11 -4.00
C GLY A 57 4.39 -4.99 -2.95
N ASN A 58 4.24 -3.74 -3.35
CA ASN A 58 4.24 -2.62 -2.41
C ASN A 58 3.03 -2.69 -1.45
N ALA A 59 1.85 -3.06 -1.95
CA ALA A 59 0.67 -3.25 -1.12
C ALA A 59 0.87 -4.38 -0.08
N ALA A 60 1.50 -5.49 -0.48
CA ALA A 60 1.81 -6.57 0.46
C ALA A 60 2.74 -6.11 1.59
N LEU A 61 3.80 -5.36 1.28
CA LEU A 61 4.67 -4.76 2.30
C LEU A 61 3.93 -3.80 3.23
N VAL A 62 3.09 -2.94 2.66
CA VAL A 62 2.30 -1.99 3.45
C VAL A 62 1.39 -2.74 4.41
N LEU A 63 0.63 -3.72 3.93
CA LEU A 63 -0.35 -4.45 4.74
C LEU A 63 0.32 -5.40 5.75
N GLN A 64 1.51 -5.91 5.45
CA GLN A 64 2.30 -6.67 6.43
C GLN A 64 2.78 -5.77 7.58
N THR A 65 3.20 -4.53 7.26
CA THR A 65 3.70 -3.56 8.25
C THR A 65 2.57 -2.87 9.01
N LEU A 66 1.48 -2.53 8.30
CA LEU A 66 0.34 -1.79 8.81
C LEU A 66 -0.96 -2.37 8.24
N PRO A 67 -1.50 -3.45 8.84
CA PRO A 67 -2.69 -4.14 8.32
C PRO A 67 -3.92 -3.25 8.14
N GLN A 68 -4.04 -2.19 8.96
CA GLN A 68 -5.14 -1.23 8.91
C GLN A 68 -4.89 -0.03 7.99
N ALA A 69 -3.81 -0.01 7.21
CA ALA A 69 -3.52 1.09 6.29
C ALA A 69 -4.71 1.41 5.39
N ARG A 70 -4.98 2.70 5.19
CA ARG A 70 -6.15 3.18 4.43
C ARG A 70 -5.77 3.94 3.17
N ALA A 71 -4.71 4.74 3.24
CA ALA A 71 -4.26 5.54 2.11
C ALA A 71 -2.78 5.83 2.27
N VAL A 72 -1.99 5.48 1.28
CA VAL A 72 -0.53 5.62 1.30
C VAL A 72 -0.05 6.48 0.15
N LEU A 73 0.73 7.50 0.48
CA LEU A 73 1.36 8.41 -0.48
C LEU A 73 2.80 8.71 -0.05
N THR A 74 3.58 9.27 -0.97
CA THR A 74 4.88 9.84 -0.64
C THR A 74 4.72 11.11 0.20
N ALA A 75 5.75 11.51 0.93
CA ALA A 75 5.71 12.77 1.71
C ALA A 75 5.39 13.98 0.82
N LYS A 76 5.97 14.00 -0.39
CA LYS A 76 5.74 15.07 -1.39
C LYS A 76 4.27 15.11 -1.86
N ASP A 77 3.64 13.96 -2.03
CA ASP A 77 2.25 13.91 -2.46
C ASP A 77 1.30 14.25 -1.30
N TRP A 78 1.65 13.88 -0.06
CA TRP A 78 0.92 14.37 1.12
C TRP A 78 0.97 15.87 1.25
N ASP A 79 2.14 16.51 1.00
CA ASP A 79 2.28 17.97 0.99
C ASP A 79 1.36 18.64 -0.05
N LYS A 80 1.29 18.10 -1.28
CA LYS A 80 0.37 18.57 -2.32
C LYS A 80 -1.09 18.44 -1.88
N PHE A 81 -1.40 17.45 -1.05
CA PHE A 81 -2.73 17.23 -0.51
C PHE A 81 -3.05 18.15 0.68
N GLY A 82 -2.08 18.95 1.14
CA GLY A 82 -2.20 19.81 2.31
C GLY A 82 -2.06 19.09 3.65
N ARG A 83 -1.40 17.92 3.62
CA ARG A 83 -1.07 17.14 4.82
C ARG A 83 0.45 16.96 4.90
N ARG A 84 0.96 16.87 6.13
CA ARG A 84 2.39 16.67 6.39
C ARG A 84 2.63 15.39 7.17
N VAL A 85 3.72 14.72 6.85
CA VAL A 85 4.16 13.54 7.60
C VAL A 85 4.61 13.95 9.00
N ASN A 86 4.20 13.19 10.00
CA ASN A 86 4.58 13.41 11.41
C ASN A 86 6.10 13.33 11.56
N LYS A 87 6.67 14.24 12.34
CA LYS A 87 8.10 14.20 12.66
C LYS A 87 8.45 12.86 13.33
N GLY A 88 9.46 12.19 12.78
CA GLY A 88 9.91 10.89 13.28
C GLY A 88 9.11 9.69 12.76
N ALA A 89 8.07 9.88 11.95
CA ALA A 89 7.39 8.75 11.31
C ALA A 89 8.34 7.98 10.39
N LYS A 90 8.37 6.67 10.54
CA LYS A 90 9.16 5.79 9.67
C LYS A 90 8.34 5.43 8.44
N GLY A 91 8.83 5.83 7.26
CA GLY A 91 8.20 5.46 6.00
C GLY A 91 8.28 3.97 5.73
N ILE A 92 7.27 3.45 5.08
CA ILE A 92 7.24 2.06 4.61
C ILE A 92 7.98 2.03 3.27
N PRO A 93 8.98 1.14 3.10
CA PRO A 93 9.74 1.06 1.86
C PRO A 93 8.85 0.60 0.71
N GLN A 94 9.07 1.18 -0.46
CA GLN A 94 8.40 0.76 -1.70
C GLN A 94 9.40 0.70 -2.84
N LEU A 95 9.19 -0.21 -3.78
CA LEU A 95 9.89 -0.19 -5.05
C LEU A 95 9.23 0.81 -5.99
N VAL A 96 10.03 1.73 -6.50
CA VAL A 96 9.62 2.71 -7.50
C VAL A 96 10.48 2.56 -8.75
N ARG A 97 9.90 2.76 -9.93
CA ARG A 97 10.62 2.75 -11.19
C ARG A 97 10.85 4.18 -11.67
N VAL A 98 12.12 4.56 -11.76
CA VAL A 98 12.53 5.89 -12.21
C VAL A 98 13.50 5.72 -13.39
N ASN A 99 13.19 6.28 -14.54
CA ASN A 99 14.02 6.20 -15.75
C ASN A 99 14.43 4.76 -16.13
N GLY A 100 13.52 3.80 -15.93
CA GLY A 100 13.78 2.39 -16.25
C GLY A 100 14.46 1.58 -15.14
N TYR A 101 14.97 2.22 -14.10
CA TYR A 101 15.66 1.58 -12.97
C TYR A 101 14.77 1.50 -11.74
N TYR A 102 14.93 0.43 -10.95
CA TYR A 102 14.26 0.31 -9.65
C TYR A 102 15.06 1.04 -8.57
N ASN A 103 14.33 1.77 -7.74
CA ASN A 103 14.84 2.45 -6.55
C ASN A 103 13.91 2.14 -5.37
N VAL A 104 14.42 2.37 -4.17
CA VAL A 104 13.60 2.31 -2.95
C VAL A 104 13.15 3.73 -2.62
N GLY A 105 11.85 3.92 -2.53
CA GLY A 105 11.22 5.11 -2.00
C GLY A 105 10.56 4.83 -0.66
N SER A 106 9.98 5.85 -0.05
CA SER A 106 9.19 5.73 1.19
C SER A 106 7.79 6.26 0.98
N ILE A 107 6.81 5.51 1.48
CA ILE A 107 5.41 5.94 1.55
C ILE A 107 4.95 5.95 2.99
N PHE A 108 3.91 6.74 3.24
CA PHE A 108 3.36 6.98 4.58
C PHE A 108 1.85 6.83 4.51
N ASP A 109 1.28 6.11 5.46
CA ASP A 109 -0.17 6.03 5.59
C ASP A 109 -0.76 7.34 6.11
N VAL A 110 -2.03 7.59 5.84
CA VAL A 110 -2.76 8.78 6.32
C VAL A 110 -2.68 8.94 7.84
N SER A 111 -2.63 7.85 8.59
CA SER A 111 -2.46 7.84 10.06
C SER A 111 -1.09 8.37 10.53
N MET A 112 -0.11 8.40 9.64
CA MET A 112 1.22 8.94 9.88
C MET A 112 1.34 10.41 9.50
N THR A 113 0.22 11.07 9.21
CA THR A 113 0.19 12.45 8.72
C THR A 113 -0.74 13.31 9.56
N TYR A 114 -0.51 14.62 9.54
CA TYR A 114 -1.38 15.63 10.12
C TYR A 114 -1.72 16.72 9.10
N GLY A 115 -2.81 17.44 9.30
CA GLY A 115 -3.24 18.54 8.44
C GLY A 115 -4.71 18.87 8.66
N ASN A 116 -5.12 20.06 8.21
CA ASN A 116 -6.46 20.59 8.41
C ASN A 116 -7.50 20.01 7.41
N LYS A 117 -7.03 19.39 6.33
CA LYS A 117 -7.90 18.76 5.34
C LYS A 117 -8.00 17.27 5.63
N PRO A 118 -9.20 16.72 5.85
CA PRO A 118 -9.38 15.28 5.92
C PRO A 118 -9.01 14.67 4.57
N TYR A 119 -8.39 13.49 4.58
CA TYR A 119 -8.20 12.74 3.35
C TYR A 119 -9.57 12.17 2.94
N PRO A 120 -10.05 12.45 1.73
CA PRO A 120 -11.30 11.89 1.26
C PRO A 120 -11.11 10.38 1.07
N ILE A 121 -11.68 9.61 1.99
CA ILE A 121 -11.80 8.16 1.80
C ILE A 121 -12.95 7.97 0.82
N PRO A 122 -12.75 7.31 -0.33
CA PRO A 122 -13.85 7.02 -1.24
C PRO A 122 -14.89 6.17 -0.51
N GLU A 123 -16.08 6.71 -0.33
CA GLU A 123 -17.23 5.93 0.15
C GLU A 123 -17.93 5.33 -1.07
N ILE A 124 -18.08 4.02 -1.05
CA ILE A 124 -18.88 3.33 -2.06
C ILE A 124 -20.35 3.54 -1.66
N LYS A 125 -21.08 4.30 -2.48
CA LYS A 125 -22.50 4.48 -2.27
C LYS A 125 -23.26 3.17 -2.53
N PRO A 126 -24.39 2.93 -1.82
CA PRO A 126 -25.17 1.71 -2.01
C PRO A 126 -25.49 1.39 -3.47
N GLU A 127 -25.86 2.40 -4.26
CA GLU A 127 -26.16 2.24 -5.69
C GLU A 127 -24.96 1.77 -6.52
N GLN A 128 -23.75 2.18 -6.12
CA GLN A 128 -22.50 1.73 -6.76
C GLN A 128 -22.18 0.28 -6.38
N MET A 129 -22.50 -0.12 -5.16
CA MET A 129 -22.34 -1.50 -4.70
C MET A 129 -23.27 -2.42 -5.48
N ASP A 130 -24.56 -2.08 -5.61
CA ASP A 130 -25.54 -2.86 -6.38
C ASP A 130 -25.12 -3.03 -7.84
N LYS A 131 -24.58 -1.95 -8.44
CA LYS A 131 -24.06 -2.02 -9.79
C LYS A 131 -22.85 -2.93 -9.92
N ALA A 132 -21.91 -2.86 -8.97
CA ALA A 132 -20.72 -3.72 -8.94
C ALA A 132 -21.10 -5.19 -8.76
N ILE A 133 -22.07 -5.48 -7.88
CA ILE A 133 -22.59 -6.84 -7.66
C ILE A 133 -23.19 -7.40 -8.94
N LYS A 134 -24.06 -6.65 -9.62
CA LYS A 134 -24.67 -7.07 -10.89
C LYS A 134 -23.62 -7.35 -11.98
N GLU A 135 -22.58 -6.53 -12.06
CA GLU A 135 -21.49 -6.76 -13.02
C GLU A 135 -20.65 -8.00 -12.66
N LEU A 136 -20.40 -8.23 -11.38
CA LEU A 136 -19.71 -9.45 -10.92
C LEU A 136 -20.53 -10.70 -11.24
N GLU A 137 -21.83 -10.68 -11.01
CA GLU A 137 -22.74 -11.77 -11.37
C GLU A 137 -22.74 -12.04 -12.88
N ARG A 138 -22.79 -10.97 -13.68
CA ARG A 138 -22.75 -11.06 -15.15
C ARG A 138 -21.45 -11.66 -15.69
N LEU A 139 -20.31 -11.33 -15.06
CA LEU A 139 -18.98 -11.75 -15.51
C LEU A 139 -18.54 -13.10 -14.89
N SER A 140 -19.21 -13.54 -13.84
CA SER A 140 -18.84 -14.78 -13.16
C SER A 140 -19.32 -16.01 -13.95
N PRO A 141 -18.45 -16.99 -14.20
CA PRO A 141 -18.84 -18.28 -14.78
C PRO A 141 -19.59 -19.19 -13.79
N VAL A 142 -19.69 -18.78 -12.53
CA VAL A 142 -20.38 -19.51 -11.44
C VAL A 142 -21.37 -18.60 -10.74
N ASN A 143 -22.40 -19.17 -10.14
CA ASN A 143 -23.33 -18.40 -9.34
C ASN A 143 -22.64 -17.87 -8.08
N ILE A 144 -22.64 -16.55 -7.91
CA ILE A 144 -22.14 -15.89 -6.71
C ILE A 144 -23.32 -15.73 -5.74
N ILE A 145 -23.21 -16.35 -4.58
CA ILE A 145 -24.21 -16.22 -3.51
C ILE A 145 -23.64 -15.28 -2.47
N PHE A 146 -24.26 -14.11 -2.31
CA PHE A 146 -23.93 -13.20 -1.22
C PHE A 146 -24.77 -13.61 0.00
N GLN A 147 -24.11 -14.22 0.99
CA GLN A 147 -24.75 -14.49 2.28
C GLN A 147 -24.61 -13.24 3.14
N ASN A 148 -25.70 -12.56 3.42
CA ASN A 148 -25.78 -11.61 4.51
C ASN A 148 -25.80 -12.41 5.82
N GLU A 149 -24.64 -12.73 6.36
CA GLU A 149 -24.57 -13.11 7.77
C GLU A 149 -24.87 -11.84 8.56
N GLY A 150 -26.11 -11.76 9.04
CA GLY A 150 -26.52 -10.69 9.92
C GLY A 150 -25.60 -10.68 11.13
N VAL A 151 -24.93 -9.55 11.32
CA VAL A 151 -24.26 -9.25 12.59
C VAL A 151 -25.36 -9.15 13.62
N VAL A 152 -25.46 -10.16 14.47
CA VAL A 152 -26.27 -10.13 15.69
C VAL A 152 -25.53 -9.30 16.72
#